data_1ec8eb0832fa5ac42f9582a1dfafe8a8
#
_entry.id   1ec8eb0832fa5ac42f9582a1dfafe8a8
#
_cell.length_a   1.000
_cell.length_b   1.000
_cell.length_c   1.000
_cell.angle_alpha   90.00
_cell.angle_beta   90.00
_cell.angle_gamma   90.00
#
_symmetry.space_group_name_H-M   'P 1'
#
loop_
_entity.id
_entity.type
_entity.pdbx_description
1 polymer ?
#
loop_
_entity_poly.entity_id
_entity_poly.type
_entity_poly.pdbx_seq_one_letter_code
_entity_poly.pdbx_strand_id
1 'polypeptide(L)'
;MTTFAMIESLDASSMTNAEILAKMDELHNGLTSATTTPERKKYLEAMILIYKNHPFLSQYWELRENARKLVDRIVRKVVEIAQHIAENIAPAMRIEWNGIQPMNDGVQQLYLVRLLDRDRQLIWSKVGTTTRKTQKRMTEHLNYYKKDGVKYIEVVRLWDCGEMEAEMYESAFRAHYMRKYKGTFRKNDRFTGVEFDLTEADKIFADLKEGA
;
A
#
# COMPACT_ATOMS: atom_id res chain seq x y z
N MET A 1 51.85 20.82 -17.61
CA MET A 1 50.98 21.24 -16.48
C MET A 1 49.57 20.74 -16.77
N THR A 2 49.04 19.93 -15.88
CA THR A 2 47.71 19.40 -16.10
C THR A 2 46.66 20.51 -15.89
N THR A 3 45.64 20.54 -16.70
CA THR A 3 44.51 21.50 -16.69
C THR A 3 43.97 21.77 -15.27
N PHE A 4 44.09 20.82 -14.36
CA PHE A 4 43.61 20.91 -12.97
C PHE A 4 44.47 21.76 -12.07
N ALA A 5 45.82 21.75 -12.22
CA ALA A 5 46.72 22.63 -11.43
C ALA A 5 46.53 24.11 -11.79
N MET A 6 46.02 24.40 -13.00
CA MET A 6 45.66 25.76 -13.40
C MET A 6 44.36 26.25 -12.78
N ILE A 7 43.44 25.34 -12.42
CA ILE A 7 42.14 25.73 -11.89
C ILE A 7 42.21 26.11 -10.42
N GLU A 8 43.07 25.47 -9.63
CA GLU A 8 43.29 25.79 -8.21
C GLU A 8 43.94 27.18 -8.01
N SER A 9 44.61 27.71 -9.06
CA SER A 9 45.21 29.04 -9.05
C SER A 9 44.36 30.12 -9.76
N LEU A 10 43.18 29.78 -10.24
CA LEU A 10 42.36 30.68 -11.05
C LEU A 10 41.54 31.59 -10.14
N ASP A 11 41.85 32.88 -10.14
CA ASP A 11 40.98 33.88 -9.54
C ASP A 11 39.84 34.22 -10.46
N ALA A 12 38.76 33.41 -10.36
CA ALA A 12 37.55 33.59 -11.17
C ALA A 12 36.89 34.96 -10.94
N SER A 13 37.20 35.66 -9.85
CA SER A 13 36.64 36.97 -9.54
C SER A 13 37.18 38.09 -10.44
N SER A 14 38.35 37.90 -11.00
CA SER A 14 39.05 38.86 -11.90
C SER A 14 38.80 38.62 -13.39
N MET A 15 38.15 37.50 -13.77
CA MET A 15 37.91 37.16 -15.17
C MET A 15 36.73 37.94 -15.76
N THR A 16 36.83 38.27 -17.04
CA THR A 16 35.72 38.82 -17.80
C THR A 16 34.66 37.73 -18.10
N ASN A 17 33.45 38.14 -18.39
CA ASN A 17 32.36 37.20 -18.78
C ASN A 17 32.74 36.30 -19.96
N ALA A 18 33.50 36.85 -20.95
CA ALA A 18 33.91 36.08 -22.11
C ALA A 18 34.95 35.00 -21.74
N GLU A 19 35.92 35.32 -20.89
CA GLU A 19 36.93 34.39 -20.40
C GLU A 19 36.32 33.28 -19.55
N ILE A 20 35.32 33.62 -18.72
CA ILE A 20 34.57 32.66 -17.91
C ILE A 20 33.78 31.68 -18.80
N LEU A 21 33.08 32.20 -19.81
CA LEU A 21 32.31 31.32 -20.72
C LEU A 21 33.24 30.36 -21.49
N ALA A 22 34.35 30.88 -22.02
CA ALA A 22 35.34 30.04 -22.70
C ALA A 22 35.93 28.97 -21.76
N LYS A 23 36.18 29.28 -20.52
CA LYS A 23 36.67 28.32 -19.51
C LYS A 23 35.61 27.29 -19.12
N MET A 24 34.37 27.71 -19.03
CA MET A 24 33.23 26.77 -18.76
C MET A 24 33.05 25.81 -19.92
N ASP A 25 33.17 26.24 -21.18
CA ASP A 25 33.11 25.38 -22.37
C ASP A 25 34.27 24.37 -22.39
N GLU A 26 35.49 24.79 -22.03
CA GLU A 26 36.67 23.91 -21.89
C GLU A 26 36.39 22.80 -20.85
N LEU A 27 35.85 23.18 -19.68
CA LEU A 27 35.55 22.25 -18.61
C LEU A 27 34.43 21.31 -18.98
N HIS A 28 33.39 21.79 -19.68
CA HIS A 28 32.29 20.97 -20.16
C HIS A 28 32.77 19.93 -21.18
N ASN A 29 33.62 20.33 -22.11
CA ASN A 29 34.23 19.43 -23.09
C ASN A 29 35.11 18.38 -22.41
N GLY A 30 35.88 18.77 -21.38
CA GLY A 30 36.64 17.85 -20.56
C GLY A 30 35.75 16.86 -19.80
N LEU A 31 34.64 17.32 -19.22
CA LEU A 31 33.66 16.48 -18.51
C LEU A 31 33.05 15.43 -19.44
N THR A 32 32.69 15.84 -20.68
CA THR A 32 32.10 14.92 -21.66
C THR A 32 33.10 13.90 -22.19
N SER A 33 34.38 14.27 -22.27
CA SER A 33 35.45 13.39 -22.73
C SER A 33 36.04 12.50 -21.62
N ALA A 34 35.73 12.78 -20.35
CA ALA A 34 36.25 12.03 -19.22
C ALA A 34 35.65 10.61 -19.19
N THR A 35 36.51 9.60 -19.08
CA THR A 35 36.13 8.17 -19.09
C THR A 35 35.94 7.61 -17.69
N THR A 36 36.52 8.23 -16.67
CA THR A 36 36.46 7.77 -15.30
C THR A 36 35.61 8.66 -14.37
N THR A 37 35.02 8.08 -13.35
CA THR A 37 34.25 8.83 -12.33
C THR A 37 35.12 9.87 -11.59
N PRO A 38 36.37 9.56 -11.15
CA PRO A 38 37.22 10.55 -10.52
C PRO A 38 37.55 11.75 -11.40
N GLU A 39 37.81 11.56 -12.71
CA GLU A 39 38.01 12.66 -13.65
C GLU A 39 36.77 13.53 -13.79
N ARG A 40 35.62 12.93 -13.98
CA ARG A 40 34.34 13.67 -14.06
C ARG A 40 34.09 14.51 -12.83
N LYS A 41 34.35 13.95 -11.64
CA LYS A 41 34.21 14.66 -10.38
C LYS A 41 35.06 15.92 -10.34
N LYS A 42 36.33 15.85 -10.77
CA LYS A 42 37.25 17.01 -10.80
C LYS A 42 36.72 18.11 -11.71
N TYR A 43 36.26 17.80 -12.94
CA TYR A 43 35.65 18.79 -13.82
C TYR A 43 34.42 19.47 -13.21
N LEU A 44 33.55 18.70 -12.57
CA LEU A 44 32.38 19.24 -11.88
C LEU A 44 32.76 20.14 -10.71
N GLU A 45 33.72 19.75 -9.90
CA GLU A 45 34.25 20.59 -8.78
C GLU A 45 34.83 21.92 -9.27
N ALA A 46 35.59 21.88 -10.35
CA ALA A 46 36.14 23.08 -11.00
C ALA A 46 35.02 24.01 -11.54
N MET A 47 34.04 23.46 -12.20
CA MET A 47 32.89 24.24 -12.67
C MET A 47 32.12 24.88 -11.51
N ILE A 48 31.88 24.14 -10.43
CA ILE A 48 31.22 24.64 -9.23
C ILE A 48 32.02 25.79 -8.59
N LEU A 49 33.36 25.66 -8.51
CA LEU A 49 34.20 26.68 -7.95
C LEU A 49 34.13 27.99 -8.75
N ILE A 50 34.16 27.92 -10.08
CA ILE A 50 34.01 29.07 -10.98
C ILE A 50 32.60 29.70 -10.77
N TYR A 51 31.53 28.91 -10.76
CA TYR A 51 30.18 29.42 -10.53
C TYR A 51 30.02 30.16 -9.21
N LYS A 52 30.68 29.69 -8.14
CA LYS A 52 30.61 30.31 -6.82
C LYS A 52 31.40 31.59 -6.69
N ASN A 53 32.55 31.65 -7.34
CA ASN A 53 33.52 32.73 -7.14
C ASN A 53 33.37 33.90 -8.13
N HIS A 54 32.73 33.69 -9.29
CA HIS A 54 32.49 34.75 -10.23
C HIS A 54 31.25 35.57 -9.85
N PRO A 55 31.30 36.90 -9.71
CA PRO A 55 30.21 37.75 -9.18
C PRO A 55 28.89 37.59 -9.95
N PHE A 56 28.96 37.50 -11.28
CA PHE A 56 27.77 37.31 -12.13
C PHE A 56 27.21 35.88 -12.03
N LEU A 57 28.08 34.87 -12.05
CA LEU A 57 27.66 33.45 -12.04
C LEU A 57 27.23 33.01 -10.64
N SER A 58 27.70 33.61 -9.55
CA SER A 58 27.25 33.27 -8.19
C SER A 58 25.78 33.57 -8.00
N GLN A 59 25.28 34.68 -8.52
CA GLN A 59 23.83 34.99 -8.51
C GLN A 59 23.01 33.96 -9.30
N TYR A 60 23.51 33.57 -10.47
CA TYR A 60 22.88 32.54 -11.29
C TYR A 60 22.88 31.14 -10.61
N TRP A 61 23.97 30.82 -9.93
CA TRP A 61 24.10 29.60 -9.14
C TRP A 61 23.09 29.56 -7.99
N GLU A 62 22.92 30.64 -7.24
CA GLU A 62 21.94 30.75 -6.17
C GLU A 62 20.51 30.58 -6.68
N LEU A 63 20.17 31.23 -7.80
CA LEU A 63 18.88 31.07 -8.45
C LEU A 63 18.62 29.63 -8.86
N ARG A 64 19.60 28.96 -9.44
CA ARG A 64 19.52 27.55 -9.84
C ARG A 64 19.34 26.62 -8.65
N GLU A 65 20.12 26.83 -7.57
CA GLU A 65 19.99 26.04 -6.35
C GLU A 65 18.64 26.25 -5.66
N ASN A 66 18.14 27.47 -5.65
CA ASN A 66 16.82 27.77 -5.12
C ASN A 66 15.71 27.13 -5.97
N ALA A 67 15.84 27.17 -7.30
CA ALA A 67 14.93 26.49 -8.22
C ALA A 67 14.96 24.96 -7.99
N ARG A 68 16.14 24.35 -7.85
CA ARG A 68 16.31 22.92 -7.55
C ARG A 68 15.62 22.54 -6.23
N LYS A 69 15.88 23.32 -5.16
CA LYS A 69 15.22 23.08 -3.86
C LYS A 69 13.69 23.21 -3.93
N LEU A 70 13.18 24.13 -4.76
CA LEU A 70 11.76 24.28 -5.00
C LEU A 70 11.19 23.05 -5.75
N VAL A 71 11.87 22.60 -6.80
CA VAL A 71 11.47 21.40 -7.56
C VAL A 71 11.47 20.18 -6.64
N ASP A 72 12.51 19.96 -5.84
CA ASP A 72 12.59 18.83 -4.90
C ASP A 72 11.45 18.87 -3.85
N ARG A 73 11.05 20.08 -3.44
CA ARG A 73 9.91 20.27 -2.53
C ARG A 73 8.58 19.92 -3.21
N ILE A 74 8.40 20.37 -4.45
CA ILE A 74 7.20 20.09 -5.24
C ILE A 74 7.10 18.57 -5.51
N VAL A 75 8.19 17.94 -5.94
CA VAL A 75 8.23 16.49 -6.20
C VAL A 75 7.86 15.71 -4.94
N ARG A 76 8.43 16.05 -3.79
CA ARG A 76 8.04 15.41 -2.51
C ARG A 76 6.56 15.56 -2.23
N LYS A 77 6.00 16.77 -2.37
CA LYS A 77 4.57 17.03 -2.18
C LYS A 77 3.70 16.22 -3.13
N VAL A 78 4.09 16.13 -4.40
CA VAL A 78 3.37 15.32 -5.41
C VAL A 78 3.40 13.84 -5.05
N VAL A 79 4.55 13.32 -4.61
CA VAL A 79 4.69 11.93 -4.16
C VAL A 79 3.83 11.66 -2.92
N GLU A 80 3.85 12.55 -1.93
CA GLU A 80 2.98 12.46 -0.73
C GLU A 80 1.50 12.45 -1.11
N ILE A 81 1.07 13.35 -2.02
CA ILE A 81 -0.31 13.40 -2.52
C ILE A 81 -0.64 12.12 -3.31
N ALA A 82 0.25 11.64 -4.18
CA ALA A 82 0.04 10.42 -4.94
C ALA A 82 -0.07 9.19 -4.03
N GLN A 83 0.76 9.10 -2.99
CA GLN A 83 0.67 8.06 -1.97
C GLN A 83 -0.66 8.16 -1.20
N HIS A 84 -1.04 9.35 -0.76
CA HIS A 84 -2.31 9.57 -0.08
C HIS A 84 -3.51 9.22 -0.98
N ILE A 85 -3.46 9.59 -2.27
CA ILE A 85 -4.46 9.20 -3.26
C ILE A 85 -4.46 7.69 -3.46
N ALA A 86 -3.31 7.04 -3.60
CA ALA A 86 -3.21 5.59 -3.75
C ALA A 86 -3.71 4.84 -2.50
N GLU A 87 -3.49 5.37 -1.32
CA GLU A 87 -4.04 4.84 -0.06
C GLU A 87 -5.56 5.03 0.04
N ASN A 88 -6.09 6.13 -0.50
CA ASN A 88 -7.53 6.45 -0.48
C ASN A 88 -8.31 5.92 -1.70
N ILE A 89 -7.63 5.65 -2.82
CA ILE A 89 -8.15 4.88 -3.96
C ILE A 89 -7.92 3.36 -3.73
N ALA A 90 -7.30 2.96 -2.60
CA ALA A 90 -7.37 1.57 -2.19
C ALA A 90 -8.82 1.11 -2.35
N PRO A 91 -9.08 -0.02 -3.02
CA PRO A 91 -10.41 -0.43 -3.43
C PRO A 91 -11.36 -0.27 -2.24
N ALA A 92 -12.42 0.50 -2.46
CA ALA A 92 -13.38 0.79 -1.40
C ALA A 92 -13.72 -0.55 -0.74
N MET A 93 -13.58 -0.63 0.58
CA MET A 93 -13.91 -1.83 1.32
C MET A 93 -15.29 -2.31 0.88
N ARG A 94 -15.39 -3.55 0.41
CA ARG A 94 -16.62 -4.07 -0.20
C ARG A 94 -17.11 -5.32 0.50
N ILE A 95 -18.42 -5.42 0.58
CA ILE A 95 -19.11 -6.65 0.92
C ILE A 95 -19.64 -7.25 -0.38
N GLU A 96 -19.23 -8.47 -0.68
CA GLU A 96 -19.60 -9.21 -1.89
C GLU A 96 -20.59 -10.31 -1.51
N TRP A 97 -21.76 -10.26 -2.11
CA TRP A 97 -22.89 -11.10 -1.75
C TRP A 97 -23.03 -12.36 -2.60
N ASN A 98 -22.34 -12.42 -3.76
CA ASN A 98 -22.33 -13.58 -4.66
C ASN A 98 -23.75 -14.13 -4.98
N GLY A 99 -24.70 -13.25 -5.19
CA GLY A 99 -26.10 -13.61 -5.43
C GLY A 99 -26.91 -13.95 -4.17
N ILE A 100 -26.30 -13.97 -2.99
CA ILE A 100 -26.96 -14.21 -1.71
C ILE A 100 -27.73 -12.95 -1.30
N GLN A 101 -28.99 -13.08 -0.94
CA GLN A 101 -29.82 -11.98 -0.48
C GLN A 101 -29.60 -11.75 1.03
N PRO A 102 -29.27 -10.54 1.47
CA PRO A 102 -29.18 -10.22 2.89
C PRO A 102 -30.54 -10.44 3.59
N MET A 103 -30.50 -11.05 4.77
CA MET A 103 -31.69 -11.24 5.61
C MET A 103 -31.94 -10.03 6.49
N ASN A 104 -33.19 -9.87 6.93
CA ASN A 104 -33.65 -8.74 7.75
C ASN A 104 -33.36 -8.96 9.25
N ASP A 105 -33.63 -7.92 10.04
CA ASP A 105 -33.61 -8.02 11.51
C ASP A 105 -34.63 -9.01 12.02
N GLY A 106 -34.31 -9.67 13.13
CA GLY A 106 -35.18 -10.61 13.82
C GLY A 106 -35.08 -12.06 13.34
N VAL A 107 -34.42 -12.31 12.21
CA VAL A 107 -34.19 -13.69 11.71
C VAL A 107 -32.93 -14.24 12.38
N GLN A 108 -33.03 -15.45 12.93
CA GLN A 108 -31.83 -16.18 13.43
C GLN A 108 -31.00 -16.67 12.26
N GLN A 109 -29.82 -16.12 12.09
CA GLN A 109 -29.02 -16.32 10.89
C GLN A 109 -27.65 -16.89 11.25
N LEU A 110 -27.22 -17.91 10.50
CA LEU A 110 -25.85 -18.39 10.47
C LEU A 110 -25.21 -17.93 9.17
N TYR A 111 -24.01 -17.41 9.21
CA TYR A 111 -23.26 -16.99 8.01
C TYR A 111 -21.88 -17.59 7.97
N LEU A 112 -21.40 -17.80 6.75
CA LEU A 112 -20.03 -18.15 6.43
C LEU A 112 -19.47 -17.09 5.49
N VAL A 113 -18.34 -16.51 5.88
CA VAL A 113 -17.69 -15.45 5.11
C VAL A 113 -16.19 -15.70 4.95
N ARG A 114 -15.65 -15.20 3.84
CA ARG A 114 -14.23 -15.06 3.60
C ARG A 114 -13.83 -13.61 3.82
N LEU A 115 -12.73 -13.41 4.53
CA LEU A 115 -12.13 -12.11 4.82
C LEU A 115 -10.86 -12.01 3.99
N LEU A 116 -10.87 -11.13 2.98
CA LEU A 116 -9.82 -11.04 1.98
C LEU A 116 -9.07 -9.72 2.09
N ASP A 117 -7.79 -9.72 1.73
CA ASP A 117 -6.97 -8.52 1.64
C ASP A 117 -7.24 -7.73 0.34
N ARG A 118 -6.38 -6.69 0.07
CA ARG A 118 -6.51 -5.86 -1.13
C ARG A 118 -6.25 -6.63 -2.44
N ASP A 119 -5.46 -7.69 -2.38
CA ASP A 119 -5.07 -8.53 -3.52
C ASP A 119 -5.96 -9.78 -3.64
N ARG A 120 -7.08 -9.77 -2.89
CA ARG A 120 -8.08 -10.86 -2.78
C ARG A 120 -7.53 -12.16 -2.23
N GLN A 121 -6.43 -12.11 -1.49
CA GLN A 121 -5.89 -13.28 -0.81
C GLN A 121 -6.69 -13.54 0.47
N LEU A 122 -6.96 -14.80 0.74
CA LEU A 122 -7.70 -15.22 1.91
C LEU A 122 -6.87 -15.03 3.20
N ILE A 123 -7.30 -14.08 4.02
CA ILE A 123 -6.72 -13.91 5.37
C ILE A 123 -7.38 -14.90 6.33
N TRP A 124 -8.72 -14.89 6.38
CA TRP A 124 -9.52 -15.79 7.24
C TRP A 124 -10.81 -16.21 6.60
N SER A 125 -11.26 -17.43 6.94
CA SER A 125 -12.66 -17.79 6.89
C SER A 125 -13.28 -17.65 8.27
N LYS A 126 -14.55 -17.24 8.33
CA LYS A 126 -15.26 -17.03 9.58
C LYS A 126 -16.68 -17.59 9.49
N VAL A 127 -17.05 -18.34 10.53
CA VAL A 127 -18.44 -18.68 10.86
C VAL A 127 -18.94 -17.69 11.90
N GLY A 128 -20.20 -17.36 11.87
CA GLY A 128 -20.79 -16.50 12.89
C GLY A 128 -22.31 -16.41 12.76
N THR A 129 -22.92 -15.83 13.78
CA THR A 129 -24.37 -15.68 13.88
C THR A 129 -24.78 -14.23 14.01
N THR A 130 -26.02 -13.94 13.66
CA THR A 130 -26.65 -12.64 13.92
C THR A 130 -28.17 -12.74 13.87
N THR A 131 -28.82 -11.93 14.68
CA THR A 131 -30.28 -11.66 14.61
C THR A 131 -30.55 -10.30 13.98
N ARG A 132 -29.49 -9.54 13.66
CA ARG A 132 -29.57 -8.24 13.02
C ARG A 132 -29.55 -8.40 11.50
N LYS A 133 -29.98 -7.36 10.78
CA LYS A 133 -29.83 -7.28 9.33
C LYS A 133 -28.42 -7.68 8.91
N THR A 134 -28.28 -8.70 8.06
CA THR A 134 -26.97 -9.25 7.68
C THR A 134 -26.05 -8.19 7.10
N GLN A 135 -26.58 -7.27 6.28
CA GLN A 135 -25.82 -6.14 5.72
C GLN A 135 -25.12 -5.31 6.81
N LYS A 136 -25.84 -4.99 7.91
CA LYS A 136 -25.29 -4.23 9.02
C LYS A 136 -24.18 -5.01 9.72
N ARG A 137 -24.39 -6.31 9.94
CA ARG A 137 -23.39 -7.19 10.57
C ARG A 137 -22.12 -7.31 9.74
N MET A 138 -22.22 -7.44 8.43
CA MET A 138 -21.07 -7.48 7.53
C MET A 138 -20.31 -6.15 7.53
N THR A 139 -21.02 -5.02 7.58
CA THR A 139 -20.40 -3.68 7.71
C THR A 139 -19.62 -3.54 9.02
N GLU A 140 -20.16 -4.04 10.14
CA GLU A 140 -19.47 -4.07 11.44
C GLU A 140 -18.19 -4.90 11.36
N HIS A 141 -18.22 -6.07 10.73
CA HIS A 141 -17.05 -6.91 10.53
C HIS A 141 -16.00 -6.24 9.66
N LEU A 142 -16.40 -5.62 8.56
CA LEU A 142 -15.49 -4.92 7.67
C LEU A 142 -14.76 -3.81 8.39
N ASN A 143 -15.47 -3.00 9.17
CA ASN A 143 -14.88 -1.94 9.99
C ASN A 143 -13.96 -2.49 11.08
N TYR A 144 -14.35 -3.59 11.74
CA TYR A 144 -13.56 -4.20 12.81
C TYR A 144 -12.23 -4.77 12.28
N TYR A 145 -12.28 -5.50 11.15
CA TYR A 145 -11.11 -6.18 10.58
C TYR A 145 -10.27 -5.32 9.63
N LYS A 146 -10.69 -4.07 9.38
CA LYS A 146 -9.91 -3.10 8.57
C LYS A 146 -8.46 -2.97 9.05
N LYS A 147 -8.25 -2.92 10.36
CA LYS A 147 -6.92 -2.82 10.98
C LYS A 147 -6.03 -4.05 10.75
N ASP A 148 -6.63 -5.18 10.46
CA ASP A 148 -5.95 -6.44 10.18
C ASP A 148 -5.73 -6.66 8.67
N GLY A 149 -5.91 -5.61 7.85
CA GLY A 149 -5.67 -5.63 6.40
C GLY A 149 -6.84 -6.09 5.56
N VAL A 150 -8.00 -6.44 6.15
CA VAL A 150 -9.18 -6.86 5.41
C VAL A 150 -9.74 -5.71 4.58
N LYS A 151 -9.98 -5.97 3.29
CA LYS A 151 -10.56 -5.04 2.31
C LYS A 151 -11.88 -5.54 1.76
N TYR A 152 -12.08 -6.86 1.70
CA TYR A 152 -13.30 -7.47 1.20
C TYR A 152 -13.85 -8.47 2.21
N ILE A 153 -15.17 -8.49 2.32
CA ILE A 153 -15.91 -9.58 2.93
C ILE A 153 -16.74 -10.25 1.84
N GLU A 154 -16.43 -11.47 1.56
CA GLU A 154 -17.19 -12.31 0.65
C GLU A 154 -18.16 -13.17 1.46
N VAL A 155 -19.46 -12.95 1.29
CA VAL A 155 -20.49 -13.80 1.90
C VAL A 155 -20.64 -15.03 1.01
N VAL A 156 -20.26 -16.20 1.55
CA VAL A 156 -20.27 -17.45 0.77
C VAL A 156 -21.45 -18.35 1.10
N ARG A 157 -22.00 -18.20 2.31
CA ARG A 157 -23.26 -18.84 2.71
C ARG A 157 -23.99 -18.00 3.75
N LEU A 158 -25.30 -18.09 3.71
CA LEU A 158 -26.22 -17.50 4.69
C LEU A 158 -27.40 -18.41 4.85
N TRP A 159 -27.64 -18.89 6.06
CA TRP A 159 -28.73 -19.80 6.36
C TRP A 159 -29.69 -19.17 7.38
N ASP A 160 -30.98 -19.45 7.19
CA ASP A 160 -32.01 -19.15 8.15
C ASP A 160 -32.13 -20.34 9.11
N CYS A 161 -31.84 -20.11 10.39
CA CYS A 161 -31.92 -21.14 11.44
C CYS A 161 -33.34 -21.39 11.94
N GLY A 162 -34.30 -20.62 11.45
CA GLY A 162 -35.68 -20.74 11.90
C GLY A 162 -35.87 -20.33 13.35
N GLU A 163 -36.60 -21.15 14.12
CA GLU A 163 -36.83 -20.91 15.55
C GLU A 163 -35.67 -21.35 16.45
N MET A 164 -34.71 -22.08 15.88
CA MET A 164 -33.54 -22.55 16.64
C MET A 164 -32.53 -21.43 16.90
N GLU A 165 -31.91 -21.47 18.05
CA GLU A 165 -30.82 -20.52 18.38
C GLU A 165 -29.64 -20.71 17.43
N ALA A 166 -29.37 -19.69 16.62
CA ALA A 166 -28.28 -19.70 15.64
C ALA A 166 -26.90 -20.02 16.28
N GLU A 167 -26.73 -19.72 17.56
CA GLU A 167 -25.50 -20.01 18.34
C GLU A 167 -25.24 -21.52 18.49
N MET A 168 -26.27 -22.35 18.50
CA MET A 168 -26.10 -23.81 18.49
C MET A 168 -25.46 -24.29 17.19
N TYR A 169 -25.95 -23.77 16.06
CA TYR A 169 -25.36 -24.05 14.74
C TYR A 169 -23.92 -23.56 14.66
N GLU A 170 -23.65 -22.33 15.09
CA GLU A 170 -22.28 -21.78 15.12
C GLU A 170 -21.34 -22.65 15.94
N SER A 171 -21.77 -23.10 17.12
CA SER A 171 -20.97 -23.95 17.98
C SER A 171 -20.67 -25.31 17.35
N ALA A 172 -21.65 -25.94 16.67
CA ALA A 172 -21.47 -27.19 15.98
C ALA A 172 -20.53 -27.05 14.78
N PHE A 173 -20.71 -26.02 13.93
CA PHE A 173 -19.81 -25.69 12.83
C PHE A 173 -18.39 -25.46 13.31
N ARG A 174 -18.22 -24.64 14.35
CA ARG A 174 -16.92 -24.36 14.95
C ARG A 174 -16.24 -25.64 15.45
N ALA A 175 -16.97 -26.48 16.18
CA ALA A 175 -16.42 -27.74 16.70
C ALA A 175 -16.00 -28.69 15.58
N HIS A 176 -16.79 -28.78 14.48
CA HIS A 176 -16.45 -29.57 13.30
C HIS A 176 -15.18 -29.07 12.64
N TYR A 177 -15.10 -27.77 12.31
CA TYR A 177 -13.96 -27.20 11.59
C TYR A 177 -12.71 -27.10 12.44
N MET A 178 -12.81 -26.90 13.76
CA MET A 178 -11.64 -26.97 14.67
C MET A 178 -11.02 -28.36 14.68
N ARG A 179 -11.84 -29.44 14.57
CA ARG A 179 -11.32 -30.80 14.46
C ARG A 179 -10.68 -31.08 13.12
N LYS A 180 -11.32 -30.60 12.03
CA LYS A 180 -10.84 -30.82 10.66
C LYS A 180 -9.56 -30.01 10.36
N TYR A 181 -9.53 -28.74 10.76
CA TYR A 181 -8.44 -27.81 10.47
C TYR A 181 -7.66 -27.44 11.73
N LYS A 182 -7.04 -28.45 12.34
CA LYS A 182 -6.28 -28.30 13.59
C LYS A 182 -5.20 -27.20 13.46
N GLY A 183 -5.13 -26.33 14.47
CA GLY A 183 -4.10 -25.28 14.57
C GLY A 183 -4.39 -24.01 13.75
N THR A 184 -5.44 -23.97 12.94
CA THR A 184 -5.80 -22.78 12.14
C THR A 184 -6.77 -21.84 12.84
N PHE A 185 -7.48 -22.32 13.85
CA PHE A 185 -8.47 -21.55 14.60
C PHE A 185 -7.84 -20.40 15.39
N ARG A 186 -8.50 -19.27 15.34
CA ARG A 186 -8.13 -18.05 16.07
C ARG A 186 -9.32 -17.50 16.84
N LYS A 187 -9.03 -16.59 17.77
CA LYS A 187 -10.06 -15.84 18.50
C LYS A 187 -11.13 -15.28 17.56
N ASN A 188 -12.37 -15.17 18.02
CA ASN A 188 -13.53 -14.66 17.29
C ASN A 188 -13.91 -15.50 16.06
N ASP A 189 -13.87 -16.82 16.18
CA ASP A 189 -14.37 -17.80 15.22
C ASP A 189 -13.78 -17.64 13.81
N ARG A 190 -12.48 -17.37 13.73
CA ARG A 190 -11.71 -17.22 12.51
C ARG A 190 -10.78 -18.41 12.30
N PHE A 191 -10.64 -18.82 11.04
CA PHE A 191 -9.71 -19.87 10.61
C PHE A 191 -8.72 -19.28 9.60
N THR A 192 -7.44 -19.34 9.91
CA THR A 192 -6.38 -18.73 9.09
C THR A 192 -6.08 -19.58 7.86
N GLY A 193 -6.20 -18.97 6.66
CA GLY A 193 -5.82 -19.61 5.39
C GLY A 193 -6.64 -20.85 5.03
N VAL A 194 -7.81 -21.03 5.65
CA VAL A 194 -8.68 -22.17 5.42
C VAL A 194 -9.84 -21.77 4.53
N GLU A 195 -10.00 -22.43 3.43
CA GLU A 195 -11.18 -22.36 2.58
C GLU A 195 -12.12 -23.52 2.92
N PHE A 196 -13.34 -23.20 3.36
CA PHE A 196 -14.32 -24.22 3.73
C PHE A 196 -14.96 -24.83 2.48
N ASP A 197 -15.13 -26.14 2.51
CA ASP A 197 -15.96 -26.85 1.53
C ASP A 197 -17.41 -26.47 1.77
N LEU A 198 -18.04 -25.82 0.77
CA LEU A 198 -19.40 -25.32 0.88
C LEU A 198 -20.43 -26.43 0.83
N THR A 199 -20.15 -27.52 0.13
CA THR A 199 -21.00 -28.71 0.10
C THR A 199 -21.09 -29.39 1.46
N GLU A 200 -19.90 -29.50 2.11
CA GLU A 200 -19.82 -30.02 3.48
C GLU A 200 -20.55 -29.08 4.46
N ALA A 201 -20.39 -27.75 4.30
CA ALA A 201 -21.06 -26.78 5.14
C ALA A 201 -22.60 -26.89 5.03
N ASP A 202 -23.11 -26.96 3.82
CA ASP A 202 -24.53 -27.13 3.57
C ASP A 202 -25.07 -28.45 4.18
N LYS A 203 -24.29 -29.54 4.08
CA LYS A 203 -24.64 -30.83 4.71
C LYS A 203 -24.67 -30.72 6.24
N ILE A 204 -23.68 -30.13 6.86
CA ILE A 204 -23.65 -29.92 8.32
C ILE A 204 -24.88 -29.14 8.77
N PHE A 205 -25.24 -28.08 8.03
CA PHE A 205 -26.43 -27.30 8.36
C PHE A 205 -27.72 -28.12 8.26
N ALA A 206 -27.88 -28.90 7.18
CA ALA A 206 -29.06 -29.78 6.98
C ALA A 206 -29.16 -30.84 8.07
N ASP A 207 -28.06 -31.55 8.38
CA ASP A 207 -28.02 -32.59 9.41
C ASP A 207 -28.40 -32.02 10.80
N LEU A 208 -27.95 -30.81 11.13
CA LEU A 208 -28.32 -30.13 12.38
C LEU A 208 -29.79 -29.72 12.41
N LYS A 209 -30.35 -29.30 11.27
CA LYS A 209 -31.77 -28.89 11.17
C LYS A 209 -32.72 -30.06 11.25
N GLU A 210 -32.32 -31.22 10.73
CA GLU A 210 -33.16 -32.45 10.77
C GLU A 210 -33.09 -33.16 12.14
N GLY A 211 -32.00 -32.96 12.89
CA GLY A 211 -31.80 -33.56 14.21
C GLY A 211 -32.35 -32.74 15.37
N ALA A 212 -32.96 -31.61 15.09
CA ALA A 212 -33.55 -30.69 16.05
C ALA A 212 -35.08 -30.83 16.08
#